data_361b74c5ecc79e3290f01b132d5bac3c
#
_entry.id   361b74c5ecc79e3290f01b132d5bac3c
#
_cell.length_a   1.000
_cell.length_b   1.000
_cell.length_c   1.000
_cell.angle_alpha   90.00
_cell.angle_beta   90.00
_cell.angle_gamma   90.00
#
_symmetry.space_group_name_H-M   'P 1'
#
loop_
_entity.id
_entity.type
_entity.pdbx_description
1 polymer ?
#
loop_
_entity_poly.entity_id
_entity_poly.type
_entity_poly.pdbx_seq_one_letter_code
_entity_poly.pdbx_strand_id
1 'polypeptide(L)'
;DFGSLSRQLIGYGVRNGTSVLFGQEVRNLTRESDGSWSVKVRNRRTGDVRRINARFVFVGAGGDALPLLQKSGIEEVKGYGGFPVGGQFLRTSNPALTAGHQAKVYGFPPLGAPPMSAPHLDTRIINGKSWLLFGPFAGWSPKFLKHGHVTDLPGSVKANNLASMVGVGVTQMSLVNYLIGQLKLSEADRVDVLREFAPSAVDSDWELIVAGQRVQLIKPAKRRGGTLEFGTTVLNSADGSIAGLLGASPGASTAVTAMLDVMERCFADRYAGVWQPKLKEMIPSLGTELSHEPALFDEVWSWGSRVLGLTGVS
;
A
#
# COMPACT_ATOMS: atom_id res chain seq x y z
N ASP A 1 -6.51 -7.32 12.12
CA ASP A 1 -7.60 -7.08 11.17
C ASP A 1 -7.59 -5.61 10.70
N PHE A 2 -6.74 -5.32 9.71
CA PHE A 2 -6.62 -3.97 9.14
C PHE A 2 -7.92 -3.47 8.48
N GLY A 3 -8.76 -4.38 7.98
CA GLY A 3 -10.06 -4.01 7.44
C GLY A 3 -11.01 -3.46 8.52
N SER A 4 -11.05 -4.10 9.68
CA SER A 4 -11.81 -3.62 10.83
C SER A 4 -11.25 -2.30 11.36
N LEU A 5 -9.93 -2.19 11.50
CA LEU A 5 -9.28 -0.94 11.91
C LEU A 5 -9.63 0.22 10.96
N SER A 6 -9.55 0.01 9.65
CA SER A 6 -9.92 1.03 8.66
C SER A 6 -11.39 1.45 8.78
N ARG A 7 -12.31 0.49 8.95
CA ARG A 7 -13.74 0.82 9.18
C ARG A 7 -13.96 1.62 10.45
N GLN A 8 -13.25 1.30 11.54
CA GLN A 8 -13.35 2.04 12.80
C GLN A 8 -12.82 3.46 12.67
N LEU A 9 -11.66 3.65 12.00
CA LEU A 9 -11.09 4.98 11.72
C LEU A 9 -12.01 5.84 10.85
N ILE A 10 -12.58 5.27 9.79
CA ILE A 10 -13.59 5.97 8.97
C ILE A 10 -14.81 6.33 9.80
N GLY A 11 -15.33 5.39 10.60
CA GLY A 11 -16.49 5.64 11.48
C GLY A 11 -16.20 6.71 12.53
N TYR A 12 -14.99 6.74 13.07
CA TYR A 12 -14.54 7.83 13.96
C TYR A 12 -14.55 9.18 13.23
N GLY A 13 -13.99 9.24 12.03
CA GLY A 13 -13.99 10.44 11.20
C GLY A 13 -15.41 10.94 10.94
N VAL A 14 -16.33 10.05 10.55
CA VAL A 14 -17.76 10.41 10.32
C VAL A 14 -18.40 11.01 11.57
N ARG A 15 -18.19 10.41 12.74
CA ARG A 15 -18.70 10.97 14.01
C ARG A 15 -18.12 12.34 14.37
N ASN A 16 -16.97 12.67 13.80
CA ASN A 16 -16.27 13.95 13.98
C ASN A 16 -16.40 14.89 12.76
N GLY A 17 -17.45 14.73 11.94
CA GLY A 17 -17.81 15.67 10.87
C GLY A 17 -17.20 15.37 9.50
N THR A 18 -16.49 14.24 9.32
CA THR A 18 -16.00 13.83 8.01
C THR A 18 -17.14 13.28 7.15
N SER A 19 -17.26 13.76 5.93
CA SER A 19 -18.18 13.19 4.93
C SER A 19 -17.51 12.06 4.17
N VAL A 20 -18.16 10.90 4.09
CA VAL A 20 -17.70 9.73 3.33
C VAL A 20 -18.67 9.44 2.19
N LEU A 21 -18.16 9.40 0.97
CA LEU A 21 -18.97 9.26 -0.24
C LEU A 21 -18.60 7.96 -0.94
N PHE A 22 -19.36 6.90 -0.66
CA PHE A 22 -19.19 5.61 -1.32
C PHE A 22 -19.73 5.62 -2.76
N GLY A 23 -19.18 4.71 -3.58
CA GLY A 23 -19.60 4.58 -4.98
C GLY A 23 -19.24 5.78 -5.85
N GLN A 24 -18.35 6.64 -5.38
CA GLN A 24 -17.86 7.80 -6.11
C GLN A 24 -16.44 7.52 -6.63
N GLU A 25 -16.20 7.86 -7.89
CA GLU A 25 -14.90 7.72 -8.56
C GLU A 25 -14.35 9.10 -8.89
N VAL A 26 -13.15 9.41 -8.40
CA VAL A 26 -12.44 10.63 -8.81
C VAL A 26 -11.89 10.43 -10.22
N ARG A 27 -12.30 11.28 -11.16
CA ARG A 27 -11.94 11.20 -12.58
C ARG A 27 -10.85 12.16 -12.98
N ASN A 28 -10.81 13.34 -12.35
CA ASN A 28 -9.84 14.38 -12.66
C ASN A 28 -9.62 15.32 -11.47
N LEU A 29 -8.47 15.96 -11.46
CA LEU A 29 -8.05 16.98 -10.51
C LEU A 29 -7.56 18.18 -11.33
N THR A 30 -8.16 19.34 -11.15
CA THR A 30 -7.79 20.57 -11.86
C THR A 30 -7.48 21.66 -10.86
N ARG A 31 -6.33 22.32 -11.02
CA ARG A 31 -5.96 23.49 -10.22
C ARG A 31 -6.73 24.70 -10.73
N GLU A 32 -7.44 25.37 -9.86
CA GLU A 32 -8.18 26.59 -10.18
C GLU A 32 -7.31 27.84 -9.97
N SER A 33 -7.71 28.97 -10.55
CA SER A 33 -6.95 30.25 -10.49
C SER A 33 -6.85 30.80 -9.07
N ASP A 34 -7.80 30.48 -8.19
CA ASP A 34 -7.80 30.89 -6.78
C ASP A 34 -6.91 30.02 -5.89
N GLY A 35 -6.24 29.02 -6.49
CA GLY A 35 -5.39 28.11 -5.76
C GLY A 35 -6.13 26.93 -5.13
N SER A 36 -7.43 26.77 -5.33
CA SER A 36 -8.19 25.56 -4.93
C SER A 36 -8.08 24.45 -5.97
N TRP A 37 -8.56 23.27 -5.62
CA TRP A 37 -8.66 22.12 -6.50
C TRP A 37 -10.12 21.83 -6.84
N SER A 38 -10.42 21.70 -8.13
CA SER A 38 -11.68 21.17 -8.64
C SER A 38 -11.55 19.66 -8.84
N VAL A 39 -12.18 18.90 -7.96
CA VAL A 39 -12.18 17.43 -7.99
C VAL A 39 -13.39 16.95 -8.76
N LYS A 40 -13.19 16.42 -9.97
CA LYS A 40 -14.27 15.84 -10.79
C LYS A 40 -14.59 14.42 -10.33
N VAL A 41 -15.81 14.22 -9.87
CA VAL A 41 -16.27 12.95 -9.28
C VAL A 41 -17.43 12.40 -10.08
N ARG A 42 -17.39 11.10 -10.38
CA ARG A 42 -18.46 10.35 -11.05
C ARG A 42 -19.10 9.36 -10.10
N ASN A 43 -20.41 9.38 -10.00
CA ASN A 43 -21.17 8.33 -9.34
C ASN A 43 -21.15 7.06 -10.19
N ARG A 44 -20.62 5.95 -9.66
CA ARG A 44 -20.48 4.69 -10.39
C ARG A 44 -21.81 4.00 -10.69
N ARG A 45 -22.85 4.29 -9.91
CA ARG A 45 -24.18 3.68 -10.07
C ARG A 45 -25.03 4.45 -11.07
N THR A 46 -25.09 5.80 -10.96
CA THR A 46 -25.96 6.63 -11.81
C THR A 46 -25.25 7.20 -13.03
N GLY A 47 -23.91 7.25 -13.00
CA GLY A 47 -23.10 7.90 -14.04
C GLY A 47 -22.98 9.42 -13.89
N ASP A 48 -23.72 10.03 -12.95
CA ASP A 48 -23.72 11.48 -12.74
C ASP A 48 -22.32 11.99 -12.39
N VAL A 49 -22.01 13.16 -12.91
CA VAL A 49 -20.72 13.83 -12.69
C VAL A 49 -20.94 15.12 -11.95
N ARG A 50 -20.16 15.34 -10.90
CA ARG A 50 -20.13 16.60 -10.16
C ARG A 50 -18.71 17.07 -9.88
N ARG A 51 -18.54 18.31 -9.46
CA ARG A 51 -17.27 18.87 -8.98
C ARG A 51 -17.37 19.17 -7.49
N ILE A 52 -16.27 18.93 -6.79
CA ILE A 52 -16.10 19.27 -5.38
C ILE A 52 -14.85 20.16 -5.31
N ASN A 53 -14.98 21.35 -4.71
CA ASN A 53 -13.84 22.22 -4.50
C ASN A 53 -13.14 21.87 -3.17
N ALA A 54 -11.81 21.83 -3.20
CA ALA A 54 -10.98 21.53 -2.05
C ALA A 54 -9.75 22.44 -2.01
N ARG A 55 -9.36 22.86 -0.81
CA ARG A 55 -8.11 23.61 -0.61
C ARG A 55 -6.89 22.72 -0.61
N PHE A 56 -7.06 21.48 -0.20
CA PHE A 56 -6.03 20.44 -0.17
C PHE A 56 -6.61 19.11 -0.65
N VAL A 57 -5.81 18.35 -1.39
CA VAL A 57 -6.17 17.00 -1.86
C VAL A 57 -5.12 16.00 -1.41
N PHE A 58 -5.54 14.93 -0.73
CA PHE A 58 -4.70 13.78 -0.50
C PHE A 58 -5.15 12.61 -1.39
N VAL A 59 -4.23 12.09 -2.20
CA VAL A 59 -4.50 10.98 -3.13
C VAL A 59 -4.03 9.66 -2.50
N GLY A 60 -4.95 9.00 -1.80
CA GLY A 60 -4.75 7.69 -1.18
C GLY A 60 -5.37 6.53 -2.01
N ALA A 61 -5.23 6.56 -3.34
CA ALA A 61 -5.95 5.69 -4.26
C ALA A 61 -5.23 4.36 -4.58
N GLY A 62 -4.25 3.94 -3.77
CA GLY A 62 -3.48 2.72 -4.01
C GLY A 62 -2.77 2.78 -5.37
N GLY A 63 -2.92 1.75 -6.20
CA GLY A 63 -2.30 1.72 -7.53
C GLY A 63 -2.73 2.85 -8.47
N ASP A 64 -3.93 3.40 -8.28
CA ASP A 64 -4.45 4.52 -9.08
C ASP A 64 -3.97 5.90 -8.58
N ALA A 65 -3.16 5.96 -7.52
CA ALA A 65 -2.65 7.24 -7.01
C ALA A 65 -1.75 7.94 -8.04
N LEU A 66 -0.85 7.21 -8.70
CA LEU A 66 0.02 7.78 -9.73
C LEU A 66 -0.77 8.34 -10.93
N PRO A 67 -1.72 7.61 -11.56
CA PRO A 67 -2.55 8.16 -12.62
C PRO A 67 -3.35 9.42 -12.22
N LEU A 68 -3.84 9.49 -10.99
CA LEU A 68 -4.55 10.67 -10.50
C LEU A 68 -3.61 11.86 -10.30
N LEU A 69 -2.43 11.65 -9.74
CA LEU A 69 -1.41 12.70 -9.62
C LEU A 69 -0.92 13.17 -11.00
N GLN A 70 -0.76 12.27 -11.97
CA GLN A 70 -0.44 12.66 -13.35
C GLN A 70 -1.52 13.55 -13.96
N LYS A 71 -2.81 13.31 -13.65
CA LYS A 71 -3.93 14.13 -14.11
C LYS A 71 -3.98 15.51 -13.43
N SER A 72 -3.44 15.65 -12.22
CA SER A 72 -3.38 16.94 -11.53
C SER A 72 -2.43 17.93 -12.22
N GLY A 73 -1.49 17.45 -13.03
CA GLY A 73 -0.56 18.28 -13.79
C GLY A 73 0.60 18.84 -12.96
N ILE A 74 0.80 18.40 -11.71
CA ILE A 74 1.94 18.86 -10.91
C ILE A 74 3.27 18.43 -11.52
N GLU A 75 4.28 19.31 -11.39
CA GLU A 75 5.61 19.05 -11.99
C GLU A 75 6.32 17.87 -11.37
N GLU A 76 6.13 17.67 -10.08
CA GLU A 76 6.83 16.69 -9.25
C GLU A 76 6.54 15.23 -9.66
N VAL A 77 5.44 14.98 -10.38
CA VAL A 77 5.07 13.64 -10.87
C VAL A 77 5.63 13.32 -12.25
N LYS A 78 6.23 14.30 -12.94
CA LYS A 78 6.77 14.10 -14.28
C LYS A 78 7.90 13.06 -14.30
N GLY A 79 7.85 12.17 -15.27
CA GLY A 79 8.83 11.10 -15.43
C GLY A 79 8.57 9.86 -14.55
N TYR A 80 7.63 9.93 -13.61
CA TYR A 80 7.26 8.79 -12.79
C TYR A 80 6.40 7.78 -13.56
N GLY A 81 6.66 6.50 -13.35
CA GLY A 81 5.90 5.38 -13.91
C GLY A 81 5.50 4.37 -12.84
N GLY A 82 4.66 3.43 -13.22
CA GLY A 82 4.22 2.33 -12.36
C GLY A 82 4.63 0.97 -12.91
N PHE A 83 5.12 0.09 -12.04
CA PHE A 83 5.41 -1.31 -12.34
C PHE A 83 4.45 -2.19 -11.52
N PRO A 84 3.36 -2.68 -12.13
CA PRO A 84 2.33 -3.41 -11.41
C PRO A 84 2.73 -4.87 -11.18
N VAL A 85 2.48 -5.35 -9.96
CA VAL A 85 2.70 -6.73 -9.54
C VAL A 85 1.47 -7.25 -8.81
N GLY A 86 0.91 -8.37 -9.27
CA GLY A 86 -0.16 -9.08 -8.60
C GLY A 86 0.37 -9.96 -7.48
N GLY A 87 -0.39 -10.10 -6.41
CA GLY A 87 -0.10 -11.02 -5.32
C GLY A 87 -1.22 -12.04 -5.15
N GLN A 88 -0.86 -13.32 -5.12
CA GLN A 88 -1.77 -14.43 -4.81
C GLN A 88 -1.29 -15.12 -3.54
N PHE A 89 -2.23 -15.71 -2.81
CA PHE A 89 -1.94 -16.50 -1.61
C PHE A 89 -2.81 -17.76 -1.62
N LEU A 90 -2.25 -18.84 -1.12
CA LEU A 90 -3.04 -19.95 -0.59
C LEU A 90 -3.58 -19.53 0.77
N ARG A 91 -4.83 -19.82 1.05
CA ARG A 91 -5.41 -19.60 2.37
C ARG A 91 -6.26 -20.78 2.82
N THR A 92 -6.30 -20.95 4.15
CA THR A 92 -7.23 -21.89 4.78
C THR A 92 -7.85 -21.28 6.03
N SER A 93 -9.08 -21.69 6.33
CA SER A 93 -9.73 -21.40 7.62
C SER A 93 -10.04 -22.68 8.39
N ASN A 94 -9.42 -23.80 8.03
CA ASN A 94 -9.57 -25.07 8.76
C ASN A 94 -9.12 -24.87 10.22
N PRO A 95 -10.01 -25.05 11.22
CA PRO A 95 -9.67 -24.82 12.62
C PRO A 95 -8.52 -25.70 13.13
N ALA A 96 -8.39 -26.93 12.63
CA ALA A 96 -7.31 -27.82 13.02
C ALA A 96 -5.92 -27.28 12.62
N LEU A 97 -5.85 -26.51 11.52
CA LEU A 97 -4.61 -25.88 11.06
C LEU A 97 -4.39 -24.51 11.71
N THR A 98 -5.44 -23.69 11.79
CA THR A 98 -5.32 -22.32 12.31
C THR A 98 -5.08 -22.24 13.80
N ALA A 99 -5.57 -23.22 14.58
CA ALA A 99 -5.37 -23.26 16.04
C ALA A 99 -3.91 -23.56 16.43
N GLY A 100 -3.21 -24.35 15.62
CA GLY A 100 -1.84 -24.76 15.92
C GLY A 100 -0.76 -23.77 15.45
N HIS A 101 -1.11 -22.76 14.66
CA HIS A 101 -0.12 -21.83 14.08
C HIS A 101 -0.40 -20.39 14.49
N GLN A 102 0.45 -19.84 15.35
CA GLN A 102 0.33 -18.47 15.88
C GLN A 102 1.46 -17.56 15.42
N ALA A 103 2.43 -18.09 14.72
CA ALA A 103 3.61 -17.37 14.27
C ALA A 103 3.46 -16.84 12.83
N LYS A 104 4.36 -15.94 12.46
CA LYS A 104 4.66 -15.60 11.07
C LYS A 104 6.04 -16.15 10.71
N VAL A 105 6.07 -17.15 9.85
CA VAL A 105 7.29 -17.84 9.43
C VAL A 105 7.66 -17.39 8.02
N TYR A 106 8.87 -16.88 7.85
CA TYR A 106 9.43 -16.48 6.57
C TYR A 106 10.42 -17.52 6.05
N GLY A 107 10.37 -17.78 4.74
CA GLY A 107 11.44 -18.44 4.02
C GLY A 107 12.38 -17.42 3.35
N PHE A 108 13.34 -17.95 2.61
CA PHE A 108 14.19 -17.13 1.77
C PHE A 108 13.53 -16.89 0.39
N PRO A 109 13.73 -15.72 -0.23
CA PRO A 109 13.29 -15.54 -1.60
C PRO A 109 14.04 -16.49 -2.54
N PRO A 110 13.40 -17.03 -3.59
CA PRO A 110 14.09 -17.83 -4.60
C PRO A 110 15.26 -17.05 -5.23
N LEU A 111 16.27 -17.77 -5.70
CA LEU A 111 17.42 -17.16 -6.39
C LEU A 111 16.96 -16.28 -7.54
N GLY A 112 17.41 -15.03 -7.56
CA GLY A 112 17.03 -14.03 -8.57
C GLY A 112 15.68 -13.38 -8.36
N ALA A 113 14.92 -13.77 -7.35
CA ALA A 113 13.67 -13.13 -6.98
C ALA A 113 13.92 -11.90 -6.08
N PRO A 114 13.04 -10.87 -6.15
CA PRO A 114 13.16 -9.71 -5.28
C PRO A 114 12.88 -10.09 -3.82
N PRO A 115 13.47 -9.41 -2.83
CA PRO A 115 13.28 -9.72 -1.40
C PRO A 115 11.81 -9.80 -0.95
N MET A 116 10.93 -9.04 -1.61
CA MET A 116 9.49 -9.05 -1.33
C MET A 116 8.77 -10.33 -1.76
N SER A 117 9.45 -11.23 -2.48
CA SER A 117 8.93 -12.53 -2.91
C SER A 117 9.21 -13.63 -1.89
N ALA A 118 9.83 -13.32 -0.74
CA ALA A 118 10.08 -14.29 0.31
C ALA A 118 8.74 -14.93 0.74
N PRO A 119 8.59 -16.25 0.56
CA PRO A 119 7.36 -16.92 0.95
C PRO A 119 7.23 -16.89 2.47
N HIS A 120 6.01 -16.75 2.94
CA HIS A 120 5.72 -16.78 4.36
C HIS A 120 4.38 -17.43 4.65
N LEU A 121 4.32 -18.13 5.79
CA LEU A 121 3.11 -18.68 6.36
C LEU A 121 2.75 -17.87 7.59
N ASP A 122 1.58 -17.24 7.61
CA ASP A 122 1.16 -16.39 8.71
C ASP A 122 -0.33 -16.53 9.04
N THR A 123 -0.65 -16.45 10.32
CA THR A 123 -2.02 -16.33 10.79
C THR A 123 -2.51 -14.89 10.65
N ARG A 124 -3.71 -14.74 10.12
CA ARG A 124 -4.40 -13.44 10.02
C ARG A 124 -5.80 -13.52 10.53
N ILE A 125 -6.20 -12.50 11.26
CA ILE A 125 -7.60 -12.31 11.64
C ILE A 125 -8.27 -11.42 10.60
N ILE A 126 -9.30 -11.96 9.94
CA ILE A 126 -10.06 -11.23 8.91
C ILE A 126 -11.53 -11.34 9.27
N ASN A 127 -12.18 -10.21 9.55
CA ASN A 127 -13.56 -10.14 10.02
C ASN A 127 -13.83 -11.05 11.24
N GLY A 128 -12.91 -11.06 12.21
CA GLY A 128 -13.01 -11.85 13.43
C GLY A 128 -12.72 -13.35 13.27
N LYS A 129 -12.41 -13.84 12.06
CA LYS A 129 -12.09 -15.24 11.78
C LYS A 129 -10.60 -15.42 11.54
N SER A 130 -10.02 -16.46 12.15
CA SER A 130 -8.62 -16.86 11.91
C SER A 130 -8.47 -17.53 10.54
N TRP A 131 -7.42 -17.14 9.85
CA TRP A 131 -7.00 -17.70 8.58
C TRP A 131 -5.49 -17.93 8.59
N LEU A 132 -5.03 -19.01 7.98
CA LEU A 132 -3.65 -19.16 7.57
C LEU A 132 -3.51 -18.73 6.12
N LEU A 133 -2.48 -17.93 5.85
CA LEU A 133 -2.14 -17.50 4.50
C LEU A 133 -0.69 -17.89 4.20
N PHE A 134 -0.49 -18.47 3.03
CA PHE A 134 0.83 -18.80 2.49
C PHE A 134 1.08 -18.11 1.15
N GLY A 135 2.21 -17.46 1.00
CA GLY A 135 2.62 -16.72 -0.17
C GLY A 135 3.59 -15.57 0.19
N PRO A 136 3.73 -14.54 -0.65
CA PRO A 136 2.99 -14.31 -1.89
C PRO A 136 3.51 -15.11 -3.09
N PHE A 137 2.61 -15.54 -3.94
CA PHE A 137 2.92 -15.90 -5.31
C PHE A 137 2.75 -14.64 -6.16
N ALA A 138 3.88 -13.99 -6.46
CA ALA A 138 3.88 -12.71 -7.15
C ALA A 138 3.83 -12.94 -8.66
N GLY A 139 2.87 -12.31 -9.37
CA GLY A 139 2.75 -12.41 -10.80
C GLY A 139 2.71 -11.04 -11.47
N TRP A 140 3.13 -10.96 -12.72
CA TRP A 140 2.96 -9.75 -13.49
C TRP A 140 1.49 -9.51 -13.84
N SER A 141 1.04 -8.27 -13.79
CA SER A 141 -0.33 -7.89 -14.18
C SER A 141 -0.33 -6.46 -14.73
N PRO A 142 -1.01 -6.16 -15.83
CA PRO A 142 -1.14 -4.79 -16.31
C PRO A 142 -2.14 -3.95 -15.51
N LYS A 143 -2.90 -4.56 -14.57
CA LYS A 143 -3.87 -3.88 -13.72
C LYS A 143 -3.18 -3.21 -12.54
N PHE A 144 -3.61 -2.01 -12.19
CA PHE A 144 -3.11 -1.27 -11.03
C PHE A 144 -3.88 -1.58 -9.75
N LEU A 145 -5.12 -2.02 -9.86
CA LEU A 145 -5.96 -2.43 -8.74
C LEU A 145 -6.50 -3.85 -8.96
N LYS A 146 -6.89 -4.52 -7.89
CA LYS A 146 -7.52 -5.86 -7.94
C LYS A 146 -8.70 -5.91 -8.92
N HIS A 147 -9.50 -4.85 -8.92
CA HIS A 147 -10.65 -4.68 -9.82
C HIS A 147 -10.39 -3.62 -10.90
N GLY A 148 -9.11 -3.38 -11.23
CA GLY A 148 -8.70 -2.49 -12.31
C GLY A 148 -8.82 -3.11 -13.70
N HIS A 149 -8.35 -2.38 -14.71
CA HIS A 149 -8.44 -2.75 -16.11
C HIS A 149 -7.07 -3.12 -16.68
N VAL A 150 -7.04 -3.96 -17.71
CA VAL A 150 -5.80 -4.32 -18.43
C VAL A 150 -5.16 -3.11 -19.13
N THR A 151 -5.92 -2.04 -19.30
CA THR A 151 -5.48 -0.78 -19.87
C THR A 151 -4.83 0.17 -18.86
N ASP A 152 -4.75 -0.18 -17.57
CA ASP A 152 -4.21 0.72 -16.55
C ASP A 152 -2.74 1.04 -16.81
N LEU A 153 -1.91 0.00 -17.03
CA LEU A 153 -0.50 0.19 -17.35
C LEU A 153 -0.29 0.93 -18.67
N PRO A 154 -0.84 0.50 -19.83
CA PRO A 154 -0.71 1.26 -21.07
C PRO A 154 -1.22 2.70 -20.94
N GLY A 155 -2.35 2.92 -20.26
CA GLY A 155 -2.93 4.25 -20.05
C GLY A 155 -2.09 5.18 -19.16
N SER A 156 -1.18 4.62 -18.35
CA SER A 156 -0.27 5.39 -17.49
C SER A 156 1.00 5.85 -18.23
N VAL A 157 1.27 5.32 -19.41
CA VAL A 157 2.42 5.71 -20.23
C VAL A 157 2.19 7.08 -20.82
N LYS A 158 3.14 7.98 -20.62
CA LYS A 158 3.16 9.36 -21.11
C LYS A 158 4.49 9.63 -21.80
N ALA A 159 4.54 10.63 -22.66
CA ALA A 159 5.78 11.03 -23.32
C ALA A 159 6.91 11.33 -22.31
N ASN A 160 6.56 11.92 -21.17
CA ASN A 160 7.53 12.31 -20.13
C ASN A 160 8.03 11.14 -19.26
N ASN A 161 7.34 10.00 -19.21
CA ASN A 161 7.77 8.83 -18.41
C ASN A 161 8.17 7.62 -19.23
N LEU A 162 8.02 7.67 -20.56
CA LEU A 162 8.34 6.55 -21.44
C LEU A 162 9.79 6.07 -21.27
N ALA A 163 10.75 7.01 -21.22
CA ALA A 163 12.16 6.68 -21.03
C ALA A 163 12.42 5.96 -19.70
N SER A 164 11.75 6.41 -18.61
CA SER A 164 11.86 5.79 -17.29
C SER A 164 11.29 4.37 -17.30
N MET A 165 10.14 4.18 -17.93
CA MET A 165 9.45 2.87 -17.99
C MET A 165 10.24 1.88 -18.86
N VAL A 166 10.72 2.30 -20.03
CA VAL A 166 11.55 1.45 -20.90
C VAL A 166 12.87 1.09 -20.21
N GLY A 167 13.53 2.05 -19.56
CA GLY A 167 14.76 1.83 -18.82
C GLY A 167 14.59 0.76 -17.72
N VAL A 168 13.51 0.80 -16.95
CA VAL A 168 13.21 -0.23 -15.96
C VAL A 168 12.84 -1.56 -16.63
N GLY A 169 12.04 -1.56 -17.68
CA GLY A 169 11.71 -2.78 -18.43
C GLY A 169 12.93 -3.56 -18.89
N VAL A 170 13.96 -2.85 -19.40
CA VAL A 170 15.22 -3.46 -19.85
C VAL A 170 16.10 -3.90 -18.68
N THR A 171 16.25 -3.05 -17.66
CA THR A 171 17.15 -3.34 -16.53
C THR A 171 16.60 -4.37 -15.54
N GLN A 172 15.28 -4.58 -15.51
CA GLN A 172 14.59 -5.52 -14.62
C GLN A 172 14.05 -6.76 -15.34
N MET A 173 14.66 -7.15 -16.46
CA MET A 173 14.19 -8.29 -17.27
C MET A 173 14.19 -9.60 -16.47
N SER A 174 15.13 -9.82 -15.55
CA SER A 174 15.15 -10.97 -14.66
C SER A 174 13.91 -11.01 -13.75
N LEU A 175 13.51 -9.86 -13.19
CA LEU A 175 12.29 -9.73 -12.40
C LEU A 175 11.04 -10.00 -13.26
N VAL A 176 10.98 -9.45 -14.46
CA VAL A 176 9.85 -9.69 -15.39
C VAL A 176 9.71 -11.18 -15.70
N ASN A 177 10.81 -11.85 -16.04
CA ASN A 177 10.82 -13.28 -16.33
C ASN A 177 10.40 -14.13 -15.12
N TYR A 178 10.87 -13.77 -13.92
CA TYR A 178 10.42 -14.39 -12.67
C TYR A 178 8.91 -14.26 -12.50
N LEU A 179 8.36 -13.05 -12.62
CA LEU A 179 6.92 -12.80 -12.44
C LEU A 179 6.06 -13.53 -13.48
N ILE A 180 6.54 -13.64 -14.73
CA ILE A 180 5.88 -14.43 -15.78
C ILE A 180 5.92 -15.93 -15.43
N GLY A 181 7.05 -16.41 -14.90
CA GLY A 181 7.19 -17.79 -14.43
C GLY A 181 6.18 -18.13 -13.34
N GLN A 182 5.96 -17.24 -12.41
CA GLN A 182 5.00 -17.42 -11.31
C GLN A 182 3.53 -17.53 -11.80
N LEU A 183 3.18 -16.94 -12.93
CA LEU A 183 1.85 -17.08 -13.54
C LEU A 183 1.58 -18.47 -14.11
N LYS A 184 2.64 -19.24 -14.38
CA LYS A 184 2.54 -20.60 -14.96
C LYS A 184 2.36 -21.68 -13.90
N LEU A 185 2.57 -21.37 -12.62
CA LEU A 185 2.40 -22.34 -11.53
C LEU A 185 0.94 -22.79 -11.44
N SER A 186 0.72 -24.10 -11.38
CA SER A 186 -0.56 -24.70 -11.05
C SER A 186 -0.87 -24.53 -9.55
N GLU A 187 -2.08 -24.85 -9.13
CA GLU A 187 -2.41 -24.87 -7.69
C GLU A 187 -1.62 -25.93 -6.96
N ALA A 188 -1.40 -27.10 -7.57
CA ALA A 188 -0.59 -28.17 -7.00
C ALA A 188 0.86 -27.72 -6.79
N ASP A 189 1.50 -27.08 -7.78
CA ASP A 189 2.86 -26.55 -7.62
C ASP A 189 2.97 -25.57 -6.42
N ARG A 190 1.93 -24.78 -6.20
CA ARG A 190 1.90 -23.84 -5.07
C ARG A 190 1.74 -24.54 -3.73
N VAL A 191 0.96 -25.62 -3.67
CA VAL A 191 0.83 -26.45 -2.46
C VAL A 191 2.11 -27.22 -2.19
N ASP A 192 2.84 -27.65 -3.21
CA ASP A 192 4.15 -28.28 -3.02
C ASP A 192 5.16 -27.31 -2.37
N VAL A 193 5.18 -26.03 -2.77
CA VAL A 193 5.99 -25.02 -2.08
C VAL A 193 5.49 -24.80 -0.63
N LEU A 194 4.18 -24.83 -0.37
CA LEU A 194 3.64 -24.74 0.98
C LEU A 194 4.10 -25.91 1.86
N ARG A 195 4.26 -27.11 1.32
CA ARG A 195 4.71 -28.31 2.07
C ARG A 195 6.12 -28.18 2.62
N GLU A 196 6.94 -27.27 2.09
CA GLU A 196 8.23 -26.91 2.71
C GLU A 196 8.03 -26.26 4.10
N PHE A 197 6.90 -25.60 4.34
CA PHE A 197 6.53 -24.91 5.58
C PHE A 197 5.54 -25.70 6.44
N ALA A 198 4.68 -26.45 5.80
CA ALA A 198 3.65 -27.28 6.41
C ALA A 198 3.61 -28.66 5.72
N PRO A 199 4.50 -29.60 6.09
CA PRO A 199 4.66 -30.89 5.38
C PRO A 199 3.38 -31.72 5.27
N SER A 200 2.45 -31.57 6.20
CA SER A 200 1.16 -32.26 6.24
C SER A 200 0.04 -31.54 5.47
N ALA A 201 0.35 -30.50 4.70
CA ALA A 201 -0.67 -29.76 3.95
C ALA A 201 -1.36 -30.64 2.90
N VAL A 202 -2.69 -30.66 2.95
CA VAL A 202 -3.57 -31.36 2.00
C VAL A 202 -4.19 -30.34 1.05
N ASP A 203 -4.13 -30.60 -0.25
CA ASP A 203 -4.55 -29.65 -1.31
C ASP A 203 -5.97 -29.12 -1.09
N SER A 204 -6.90 -30.01 -0.71
CA SER A 204 -8.33 -29.67 -0.52
C SER A 204 -8.58 -28.69 0.64
N ASP A 205 -7.62 -28.49 1.55
CA ASP A 205 -7.75 -27.55 2.67
C ASP A 205 -7.41 -26.09 2.27
N TRP A 206 -6.81 -25.89 1.12
CA TRP A 206 -6.28 -24.60 0.69
C TRP A 206 -6.95 -24.10 -0.58
N GLU A 207 -7.31 -22.82 -0.58
CA GLU A 207 -7.84 -22.13 -1.74
C GLU A 207 -6.88 -21.01 -2.21
N LEU A 208 -6.73 -20.88 -3.51
CA LEU A 208 -5.96 -19.80 -4.10
C LEU A 208 -6.77 -18.52 -4.15
N ILE A 209 -6.25 -17.45 -3.56
CA ILE A 209 -6.89 -16.13 -3.58
C ILE A 209 -6.01 -15.08 -4.24
N VAL A 210 -6.64 -14.14 -4.93
CA VAL A 210 -5.99 -12.89 -5.35
C VAL A 210 -6.06 -11.92 -4.18
N ALA A 211 -4.92 -11.66 -3.54
CA ALA A 211 -4.83 -10.73 -2.42
C ALA A 211 -4.99 -9.28 -2.88
N GLY A 212 -4.31 -8.89 -3.95
CA GLY A 212 -4.39 -7.54 -4.50
C GLY A 212 -3.33 -7.27 -5.55
N GLN A 213 -3.26 -5.99 -5.93
CA GLN A 213 -2.24 -5.46 -6.81
C GLN A 213 -1.38 -4.46 -6.05
N ARG A 214 -0.08 -4.45 -6.34
CA ARG A 214 0.82 -3.38 -5.92
C ARG A 214 1.41 -2.74 -7.16
N VAL A 215 1.58 -1.44 -7.13
CA VAL A 215 2.25 -0.69 -8.18
C VAL A 215 3.54 -0.15 -7.58
N GLN A 216 4.65 -0.77 -7.95
CA GLN A 216 5.98 -0.28 -7.58
C GLN A 216 6.27 1.00 -8.35
N LEU A 217 6.91 1.94 -7.69
CA LEU A 217 7.17 3.24 -8.28
C LEU A 217 8.42 3.19 -9.15
N ILE A 218 8.31 3.67 -10.37
CA ILE A 218 9.45 3.93 -11.25
C ILE A 218 9.76 5.42 -11.14
N LYS A 219 10.97 5.75 -10.64
CA LYS A 219 11.48 7.14 -10.62
C LYS A 219 12.36 7.42 -11.81
N PRO A 220 12.34 8.63 -12.36
CA PRO A 220 13.26 9.03 -13.41
C PRO A 220 14.71 9.04 -12.89
N ALA A 221 15.65 8.54 -13.69
CA ALA A 221 17.07 8.51 -13.35
C ALA A 221 17.93 8.99 -14.51
N LYS A 222 18.94 9.83 -14.22
CA LYS A 222 19.76 10.51 -15.25
C LYS A 222 20.51 9.55 -16.18
N ARG A 223 20.97 8.39 -15.70
CA ARG A 223 21.83 7.48 -16.50
C ARG A 223 21.10 6.29 -17.14
N ARG A 224 19.96 5.85 -16.59
CA ARG A 224 19.26 4.61 -17.02
C ARG A 224 17.79 4.83 -17.38
N GLY A 225 17.38 6.09 -17.55
CA GLY A 225 15.98 6.44 -17.79
C GLY A 225 15.11 6.31 -16.57
N GLY A 226 15.19 5.21 -15.78
CA GLY A 226 14.40 5.00 -14.57
C GLY A 226 15.04 4.02 -13.61
N THR A 227 14.63 4.12 -12.33
CA THR A 227 14.92 3.15 -11.26
C THR A 227 13.63 2.66 -10.64
N LEU A 228 13.59 1.37 -10.29
CA LEU A 228 12.47 0.77 -9.57
C LEU A 228 12.66 1.00 -8.07
N GLU A 229 11.71 1.68 -7.44
CA GLU A 229 11.71 1.96 -6.01
C GLU A 229 10.83 0.95 -5.28
N PHE A 230 11.33 0.48 -4.14
CA PHE A 230 10.58 -0.40 -3.25
C PHE A 230 10.11 0.38 -2.00
N GLY A 231 8.93 0.04 -1.50
CA GLY A 231 8.33 0.73 -0.37
C GLY A 231 7.29 1.77 -0.78
N THR A 232 7.00 2.69 0.15
CA THR A 232 6.04 3.78 -0.02
C THR A 232 6.76 5.13 -0.09
N THR A 233 6.22 6.05 -0.88
CA THR A 233 6.75 7.40 -1.05
C THR A 233 5.61 8.39 -0.99
N VAL A 234 5.73 9.43 -0.16
CA VAL A 234 4.86 10.60 -0.21
C VAL A 234 5.40 11.54 -1.30
N LEU A 235 4.55 11.86 -2.25
CA LEU A 235 4.82 12.88 -3.26
C LEU A 235 3.84 14.03 -3.06
N ASN A 236 4.34 15.27 -3.00
CA ASN A 236 3.51 16.46 -2.87
C ASN A 236 3.93 17.54 -3.87
N SER A 237 3.01 18.46 -4.20
CA SER A 237 3.33 19.65 -4.97
C SER A 237 4.21 20.62 -4.16
N ALA A 238 4.98 21.45 -4.85
CA ALA A 238 5.85 22.45 -4.22
C ALA A 238 5.09 23.41 -3.30
N ASP A 239 3.84 23.74 -3.65
CA ASP A 239 2.97 24.60 -2.82
C ASP A 239 2.25 23.85 -1.69
N GLY A 240 2.47 22.55 -1.52
CA GLY A 240 1.86 21.73 -0.49
C GLY A 240 0.34 21.54 -0.60
N SER A 241 -0.29 21.91 -1.71
CA SER A 241 -1.75 21.88 -1.85
C SER A 241 -2.32 20.53 -2.27
N ILE A 242 -1.46 19.62 -2.73
CA ILE A 242 -1.81 18.23 -3.05
C ILE A 242 -0.67 17.31 -2.63
N ALA A 243 -1.02 16.17 -2.07
CA ALA A 243 -0.09 15.08 -1.81
C ALA A 243 -0.70 13.74 -2.20
N GLY A 244 0.15 12.76 -2.46
CA GLY A 244 -0.28 11.39 -2.72
C GLY A 244 0.69 10.37 -2.17
N LEU A 245 0.16 9.21 -1.78
CA LEU A 245 0.94 8.07 -1.37
C LEU A 245 1.14 7.14 -2.55
N LEU A 246 2.38 6.95 -2.94
CA LEU A 246 2.81 6.12 -4.08
C LEU A 246 3.60 4.91 -3.62
N GLY A 247 3.74 3.93 -4.50
CA GLY A 247 4.49 2.72 -4.25
C GLY A 247 3.66 1.64 -3.57
N ALA A 248 4.36 0.71 -2.93
CA ALA A 248 3.74 -0.48 -2.36
C ALA A 248 4.30 -0.78 -0.97
N SER A 249 3.81 -1.85 -0.38
CA SER A 249 4.17 -2.35 0.96
C SER A 249 5.59 -1.96 1.49
N PRO A 250 5.73 -1.63 2.79
CA PRO A 250 4.70 -1.71 3.82
C PRO A 250 3.82 -0.45 3.86
N GLY A 251 2.50 -0.60 3.74
CA GLY A 251 1.56 0.53 3.77
C GLY A 251 0.90 0.71 5.13
N ALA A 252 0.37 -0.38 5.70
CA ALA A 252 -0.40 -0.32 6.94
C ALA A 252 0.46 0.05 8.16
N SER A 253 1.63 -0.55 8.31
CA SER A 253 2.55 -0.28 9.43
C SER A 253 3.20 1.09 9.36
N THR A 254 3.34 1.68 8.16
CA THR A 254 3.95 2.99 7.95
C THR A 254 2.92 4.11 7.77
N ALA A 255 1.62 3.81 7.90
CA ALA A 255 0.55 4.78 7.63
C ALA A 255 0.64 6.02 8.52
N VAL A 256 0.94 5.86 9.81
CA VAL A 256 1.09 6.98 10.74
C VAL A 256 2.26 7.87 10.32
N THR A 257 3.43 7.29 10.10
CA THR A 257 4.63 8.02 9.64
C THR A 257 4.38 8.76 8.32
N ALA A 258 3.73 8.11 7.36
CA ALA A 258 3.40 8.74 6.09
C ALA A 258 2.44 9.93 6.26
N MET A 259 1.47 9.85 7.19
CA MET A 259 0.56 10.97 7.46
C MET A 259 1.26 12.11 8.21
N LEU A 260 2.17 11.82 9.13
CA LEU A 260 3.01 12.84 9.78
C LEU A 260 3.87 13.57 8.76
N ASP A 261 4.48 12.85 7.80
CA ASP A 261 5.25 13.42 6.70
C ASP A 261 4.40 14.34 5.80
N VAL A 262 3.14 13.95 5.48
CA VAL A 262 2.19 14.81 4.76
C VAL A 262 1.85 16.06 5.55
N MET A 263 1.60 15.93 6.86
CA MET A 263 1.26 17.07 7.72
C MET A 263 2.42 18.07 7.79
N GLU A 264 3.64 17.58 7.95
CA GLU A 264 4.84 18.41 8.02
C GLU A 264 5.12 19.13 6.69
N ARG A 265 5.08 18.40 5.55
CA ARG A 265 5.38 18.97 4.23
C ARG A 265 4.30 19.91 3.70
N CYS A 266 3.02 19.56 3.91
CA CYS A 266 1.91 20.29 3.30
C CYS A 266 1.30 21.35 4.22
N PHE A 267 1.60 21.30 5.53
CA PHE A 267 1.01 22.18 6.55
C PHE A 267 2.06 22.63 7.57
N ALA A 268 3.28 22.94 7.15
CA ALA A 268 4.43 23.19 8.00
C ALA A 268 4.15 24.13 9.18
N ASP A 269 3.53 25.30 8.91
CA ASP A 269 3.22 26.28 9.95
C ASP A 269 2.23 25.74 11.00
N ARG A 270 1.20 25.03 10.54
CA ARG A 270 0.21 24.41 11.45
C ARG A 270 0.80 23.22 12.19
N TYR A 271 1.63 22.43 11.51
CA TYR A 271 2.31 21.30 12.11
C TYR A 271 3.17 21.75 13.28
N ALA A 272 4.08 22.70 13.06
CA ALA A 272 5.00 23.18 14.09
C ALA A 272 4.28 24.00 15.19
N GLY A 273 3.36 24.89 14.81
CA GLY A 273 2.76 25.84 15.76
C GLY A 273 1.56 25.30 16.53
N VAL A 274 0.77 24.39 15.94
CA VAL A 274 -0.53 24.00 16.50
C VAL A 274 -0.64 22.51 16.79
N TRP A 275 -0.19 21.65 15.84
CA TRP A 275 -0.47 20.23 15.91
C TRP A 275 0.59 19.43 16.66
N GLN A 276 1.85 19.86 16.63
CA GLN A 276 2.97 19.12 17.23
C GLN A 276 2.79 18.84 18.73
N PRO A 277 2.30 19.80 19.57
CA PRO A 277 2.06 19.49 20.98
C PRO A 277 1.05 18.36 21.17
N LYS A 278 -0.06 18.39 20.41
CA LYS A 278 -1.08 17.34 20.48
C LYS A 278 -0.58 16.00 19.92
N LEU A 279 0.23 16.05 18.87
CA LEU A 279 0.85 14.84 18.29
C LEU A 279 1.83 14.19 19.28
N LYS A 280 2.59 14.98 20.03
CA LYS A 280 3.47 14.46 21.10
C LYS A 280 2.70 13.84 22.26
N GLU A 281 1.54 14.41 22.61
CA GLU A 281 0.63 13.79 23.60
C GLU A 281 0.10 12.44 23.11
N MET A 282 -0.28 12.35 21.82
CA MET A 282 -0.82 11.13 21.23
C MET A 282 0.27 10.08 20.96
N ILE A 283 1.47 10.52 20.65
CA ILE A 283 2.64 9.68 20.28
C ILE A 283 3.83 10.14 21.13
N PRO A 284 3.98 9.62 22.37
CA PRO A 284 5.05 10.08 23.28
C PRO A 284 6.46 9.94 22.70
N SER A 285 6.67 8.96 21.81
CA SER A 285 7.94 8.73 21.10
C SER A 285 8.13 9.60 19.85
N LEU A 286 7.25 10.56 19.55
CA LEU A 286 7.35 11.38 18.36
C LEU A 286 8.67 12.19 18.34
N GLY A 287 9.48 11.95 17.31
CA GLY A 287 10.78 12.60 17.14
C GLY A 287 11.90 11.94 17.95
N THR A 288 11.65 10.83 18.62
CA THR A 288 12.63 10.07 19.39
C THR A 288 12.91 8.72 18.74
N GLU A 289 14.17 8.37 18.62
CA GLU A 289 14.58 7.05 18.17
C GLU A 289 14.59 6.09 19.38
N LEU A 290 13.59 5.23 19.48
CA LEU A 290 13.37 4.35 20.64
C LEU A 290 14.54 3.37 20.89
N SER A 291 15.34 3.05 19.88
CA SER A 291 16.54 2.23 20.03
C SER A 291 17.59 2.88 20.96
N HIS A 292 17.56 4.21 21.08
CA HIS A 292 18.47 4.98 21.93
C HIS A 292 17.86 5.37 23.29
N GLU A 293 16.57 5.06 23.50
CA GLU A 293 15.81 5.42 24.71
C GLU A 293 15.09 4.21 25.31
N PRO A 294 15.82 3.26 25.93
CA PRO A 294 15.22 2.00 26.42
C PRO A 294 14.10 2.21 27.42
N ALA A 295 14.21 3.20 28.31
CA ALA A 295 13.16 3.47 29.30
C ALA A 295 11.84 3.93 28.65
N LEU A 296 11.92 4.82 27.63
CA LEU A 296 10.76 5.24 26.86
C LEU A 296 10.19 4.09 26.03
N PHE A 297 11.05 3.23 25.48
CA PHE A 297 10.61 2.03 24.78
C PHE A 297 9.79 1.14 25.71
N ASP A 298 10.27 0.82 26.90
CA ASP A 298 9.59 -0.03 27.89
C ASP A 298 8.24 0.57 28.32
N GLU A 299 8.19 1.88 28.53
CA GLU A 299 6.95 2.60 28.86
C GLU A 299 5.92 2.47 27.74
N VAL A 300 6.29 2.83 26.50
CA VAL A 300 5.40 2.80 25.32
C VAL A 300 4.97 1.38 25.01
N TRP A 301 5.89 0.41 25.12
CA TRP A 301 5.61 -1.01 24.92
C TRP A 301 4.61 -1.55 25.93
N SER A 302 4.85 -1.29 27.21
CA SER A 302 4.00 -1.74 28.32
C SER A 302 2.60 -1.11 28.24
N TRP A 303 2.52 0.17 27.91
CA TRP A 303 1.25 0.86 27.70
C TRP A 303 0.51 0.28 26.48
N GLY A 304 1.17 0.14 25.35
CA GLY A 304 0.58 -0.40 24.13
C GLY A 304 0.09 -1.83 24.29
N SER A 305 0.88 -2.69 24.92
CA SER A 305 0.52 -4.08 25.21
C SER A 305 -0.73 -4.17 26.08
N ARG A 306 -0.84 -3.32 27.10
CA ARG A 306 -2.00 -3.25 27.99
C ARG A 306 -3.26 -2.77 27.27
N VAL A 307 -3.15 -1.67 26.48
CA VAL A 307 -4.29 -1.11 25.73
C VAL A 307 -4.80 -2.07 24.65
N LEU A 308 -3.89 -2.79 24.01
CA LEU A 308 -4.23 -3.75 22.94
C LEU A 308 -4.58 -5.14 23.45
N GLY A 309 -4.50 -5.38 24.76
CA GLY A 309 -4.76 -6.68 25.36
C GLY A 309 -3.78 -7.78 24.93
N LEU A 310 -2.54 -7.41 24.64
CA LEU A 310 -1.48 -8.35 24.28
C LEU A 310 -0.96 -9.02 25.56
N THR A 311 -1.51 -10.18 25.88
CA THR A 311 -1.07 -11.00 27.04
C THR A 311 0.08 -11.91 26.60
N GLY A 312 1.12 -12.03 27.44
CA GLY A 312 2.22 -12.97 27.24
C GLY A 312 3.42 -12.45 26.46
N VAL A 313 3.52 -11.16 26.26
CA VAL A 313 4.74 -10.50 25.75
C VAL A 313 5.38 -9.74 26.90
N SER A 314 6.10 -10.47 27.76
CA SER A 314 7.02 -9.93 28.77
C SER A 314 8.43 -10.02 28.25
#